data_c5413b26f61238adb8b9abc947938a6b
#
_entry.id   c5413b26f61238adb8b9abc947938a6b
#
_cell.length_a   1.000
_cell.length_b   1.000
_cell.length_c   1.000
_cell.angle_alpha   90.00
_cell.angle_beta   90.00
_cell.angle_gamma   90.00
#
_symmetry.space_group_name_H-M   'P 1'
#
loop_
_entity.id
_entity.type
_entity.pdbx_description
1 polymer ?
#
loop_
_entity_poly.entity_id
_entity_poly.type
_entity_poly.pdbx_seq_one_letter_code
_entity_poly.pdbx_strand_id
1 'polypeptide(L)'
;GRCENTGTVMVKCIPVLTGETLKFEEVMANYKKVLTEIARVYNEAMNIIHYMHDKYYYEKAQMAFIDTDPRINLAYGVAGLSIAIDSLSAIKYAKVTARRFGNNDDRVDHLGVDLVYYFSEELKKLPVYKNARPTLSLLTITSNVMYGKKTGATPDGRAKGVAFAPGANPMHGRDKNGAIASLSSVAKLRYRDSQ
;
A
#
# COMPACT_ATOMS: atom_id res chain seq x y z
N GLY A 1 10.58 -13.07 5.51
CA GLY A 1 9.40 -12.64 6.20
C GLY A 1 8.60 -13.79 6.77
N ARG A 2 8.34 -13.76 8.08
CA ARG A 2 7.52 -14.75 8.77
C ARG A 2 6.26 -14.13 9.34
N CYS A 3 5.19 -14.89 9.35
CA CYS A 3 3.97 -14.52 10.08
C CYS A 3 4.25 -14.59 11.59
N GLU A 4 3.95 -13.50 12.32
CA GLU A 4 4.15 -13.42 13.78
C GLU A 4 3.34 -14.50 14.52
N ASN A 5 2.10 -14.76 14.07
CA ASN A 5 1.18 -15.65 14.76
C ASN A 5 1.45 -17.15 14.52
N THR A 6 1.90 -17.51 13.31
CA THR A 6 2.02 -18.92 12.88
C THR A 6 3.46 -19.36 12.68
N GLY A 7 4.43 -18.43 12.66
CA GLY A 7 5.81 -18.70 12.32
C GLY A 7 6.04 -19.08 10.85
N THR A 8 4.97 -19.15 10.05
CA THR A 8 5.03 -19.55 8.63
C THR A 8 5.86 -18.57 7.82
N VAL A 9 6.73 -19.08 6.97
CA VAL A 9 7.50 -18.25 6.03
C VAL A 9 6.58 -17.78 4.91
N MET A 10 6.26 -16.50 4.91
CA MET A 10 5.41 -15.87 3.91
C MET A 10 6.22 -15.37 2.72
N VAL A 11 7.37 -14.76 2.97
CA VAL A 11 8.30 -14.29 1.94
C VAL A 11 9.68 -14.87 2.23
N LYS A 12 10.25 -15.60 1.27
CA LYS A 12 11.59 -16.20 1.37
C LYS A 12 12.69 -15.15 1.19
N CYS A 13 13.89 -15.47 1.62
CA CYS A 13 15.09 -14.66 1.38
C CYS A 13 15.03 -13.23 1.91
N ILE A 14 14.28 -12.99 2.99
CA ILE A 14 14.34 -11.74 3.73
C ILE A 14 15.35 -11.93 4.87
N PRO A 15 16.51 -11.24 4.84
CA PRO A 15 17.49 -11.35 5.90
C PRO A 15 16.95 -10.78 7.21
N VAL A 16 17.37 -11.38 8.32
CA VAL A 16 17.07 -10.84 9.64
C VAL A 16 17.97 -9.62 9.87
N LEU A 17 17.39 -8.53 10.32
CA LEU A 17 18.14 -7.34 10.73
C LEU A 17 18.62 -7.55 12.17
N THR A 18 19.94 -7.70 12.35
CA THR A 18 20.56 -8.07 13.64
C THR A 18 21.24 -6.90 14.35
N GLY A 19 21.21 -5.70 13.78
CA GLY A 19 21.82 -4.51 14.38
C GLY A 19 20.99 -3.97 15.56
N GLU A 20 21.64 -3.27 16.49
CA GLU A 20 20.99 -2.56 17.58
C GLU A 20 20.07 -1.43 17.09
N THR A 21 20.32 -0.91 15.89
CA THR A 21 19.54 0.13 15.24
C THR A 21 19.15 -0.27 13.82
N LEU A 22 17.95 0.10 13.40
CA LEU A 22 17.48 -0.13 12.04
C LEU A 22 18.14 0.87 11.08
N LYS A 23 18.76 0.36 10.02
CA LYS A 23 19.28 1.18 8.93
C LYS A 23 18.22 1.30 7.84
N PHE A 24 17.94 2.53 7.45
CA PHE A 24 16.86 2.82 6.48
C PHE A 24 16.99 2.07 5.16
N GLU A 25 18.20 2.00 4.61
CA GLU A 25 18.49 1.35 3.33
C GLU A 25 18.23 -0.15 3.39
N GLU A 26 18.61 -0.80 4.48
CA GLU A 26 18.38 -2.24 4.68
C GLU A 26 16.89 -2.55 4.86
N VAL A 27 16.19 -1.72 5.65
CA VAL A 27 14.74 -1.85 5.84
C VAL A 27 14.00 -1.62 4.53
N MET A 28 14.35 -0.57 3.76
CA MET A 28 13.72 -0.27 2.48
C MET A 28 13.96 -1.39 1.46
N ALA A 29 15.16 -1.95 1.41
CA ALA A 29 15.47 -3.08 0.52
C ALA A 29 14.62 -4.32 0.84
N ASN A 30 14.48 -4.66 2.12
CA ASN A 30 13.62 -5.75 2.56
C ASN A 30 12.14 -5.46 2.28
N TYR A 31 11.69 -4.23 2.53
CA TYR A 31 10.32 -3.80 2.28
C TYR A 31 9.96 -3.93 0.80
N LYS A 32 10.83 -3.50 -0.11
CA LYS A 32 10.67 -3.66 -1.56
C LYS A 32 10.52 -5.12 -1.98
N LYS A 33 11.36 -6.03 -1.45
CA LYS A 33 11.24 -7.47 -1.72
C LYS A 33 9.87 -8.01 -1.30
N VAL A 34 9.38 -7.59 -0.14
CA VAL A 34 8.05 -7.98 0.34
C VAL A 34 6.95 -7.42 -0.56
N LEU A 35 7.06 -6.16 -0.98
CA LEU A 35 6.10 -5.53 -1.90
C LEU A 35 6.05 -6.25 -3.26
N THR A 36 7.19 -6.65 -3.82
CA THR A 36 7.24 -7.43 -5.07
C THR A 36 6.48 -8.75 -4.92
N GLU A 37 6.67 -9.47 -3.83
CA GLU A 37 5.96 -10.73 -3.60
C GLU A 37 4.46 -10.49 -3.33
N ILE A 38 4.10 -9.44 -2.61
CA ILE A 38 2.70 -9.05 -2.43
C ILE A 38 2.06 -8.71 -3.78
N ALA A 39 2.75 -7.95 -4.64
CA ALA A 39 2.26 -7.64 -5.98
C ALA A 39 1.93 -8.91 -6.76
N ARG A 40 2.83 -9.91 -6.74
CA ARG A 40 2.64 -11.20 -7.42
C ARG A 40 1.40 -11.94 -6.91
N VAL A 41 1.32 -12.17 -5.61
CA VAL A 41 0.20 -12.90 -4.99
C VAL A 41 -1.13 -12.16 -5.18
N TYR A 42 -1.12 -10.83 -5.04
CA TYR A 42 -2.31 -10.02 -5.23
C TYR A 42 -2.79 -10.06 -6.69
N ASN A 43 -1.86 -9.94 -7.64
CA ASN A 43 -2.19 -10.03 -9.06
C ASN A 43 -2.77 -11.41 -9.42
N GLU A 44 -2.21 -12.50 -8.92
CA GLU A 44 -2.76 -13.85 -9.13
C GLU A 44 -4.19 -13.96 -8.59
N ALA A 45 -4.44 -13.46 -7.37
CA ALA A 45 -5.78 -13.45 -6.78
C ALA A 45 -6.78 -12.62 -7.62
N MET A 46 -6.37 -11.43 -8.07
CA MET A 46 -7.23 -10.56 -8.89
C MET A 46 -7.53 -11.17 -10.26
N ASN A 47 -6.55 -11.82 -10.89
CA ASN A 47 -6.77 -12.54 -12.15
C ASN A 47 -7.81 -13.68 -11.99
N ILE A 48 -7.73 -14.43 -10.89
CA ILE A 48 -8.71 -15.49 -10.57
C ILE A 48 -10.10 -14.89 -10.35
N ILE A 49 -10.20 -13.81 -9.57
CA ILE A 49 -11.47 -13.13 -9.29
C ILE A 49 -12.12 -12.65 -10.60
N HIS A 50 -11.39 -11.98 -11.46
CA HIS A 50 -11.91 -11.49 -12.74
C HIS A 50 -12.29 -12.64 -13.70
N TYR A 51 -11.49 -13.70 -13.74
CA TYR A 51 -11.86 -14.91 -14.46
C TYR A 51 -13.19 -15.49 -13.98
N MET A 52 -13.38 -15.57 -12.65
CA MET A 52 -14.61 -16.11 -12.07
C MET A 52 -15.82 -15.20 -12.32
N HIS A 53 -15.65 -13.88 -12.26
CA HIS A 53 -16.68 -12.92 -12.64
C HIS A 53 -17.09 -13.10 -14.11
N ASP A 54 -16.13 -13.16 -15.01
CA ASP A 54 -16.40 -13.33 -16.44
C ASP A 54 -17.09 -14.69 -16.73
N LYS A 55 -16.70 -15.72 -15.98
CA LYS A 55 -17.29 -17.08 -16.13
C LYS A 55 -18.73 -17.16 -15.65
N TYR A 56 -19.07 -16.54 -14.53
CA TYR A 56 -20.36 -16.73 -13.88
C TYR A 56 -21.32 -15.56 -14.02
N TYR A 57 -20.83 -14.34 -14.19
CA TYR A 57 -21.65 -13.13 -14.26
C TYR A 57 -21.73 -12.51 -15.66
N TYR A 58 -20.87 -12.93 -16.60
CA TYR A 58 -20.87 -12.42 -17.98
C TYR A 58 -20.80 -10.89 -18.05
N GLU A 59 -19.79 -10.27 -17.48
CA GLU A 59 -19.65 -8.79 -17.41
C GLU A 59 -19.87 -8.13 -18.78
N LYS A 60 -19.33 -8.71 -19.85
CA LYS A 60 -19.55 -8.19 -21.21
C LYS A 60 -21.04 -8.20 -21.62
N ALA A 61 -21.77 -9.22 -21.24
CA ALA A 61 -23.19 -9.30 -21.56
C ALA A 61 -24.01 -8.26 -20.77
N GLN A 62 -23.65 -8.02 -19.52
CA GLN A 62 -24.27 -6.98 -18.69
C GLN A 62 -23.98 -5.57 -19.22
N MET A 63 -22.79 -5.36 -19.79
CA MET A 63 -22.35 -4.08 -20.33
C MET A 63 -22.78 -3.86 -21.79
N ALA A 64 -23.33 -4.86 -22.47
CA ALA A 64 -23.61 -4.83 -23.91
C ALA A 64 -24.55 -3.68 -24.36
N PHE A 65 -25.39 -3.18 -23.47
CA PHE A 65 -26.27 -2.04 -23.74
C PHE A 65 -25.65 -0.68 -23.38
N ILE A 66 -24.51 -0.66 -22.73
CA ILE A 66 -23.84 0.54 -22.22
C ILE A 66 -22.53 0.76 -22.98
N ASP A 67 -21.71 -0.30 -23.10
CA ASP A 67 -20.40 -0.26 -23.73
C ASP A 67 -20.14 -1.59 -24.46
N THR A 68 -19.92 -1.52 -25.76
CA THR A 68 -19.66 -2.69 -26.60
C THR A 68 -18.24 -3.24 -26.44
N ASP A 69 -17.33 -2.42 -25.92
CA ASP A 69 -15.93 -2.80 -25.65
C ASP A 69 -15.48 -2.34 -24.24
N PRO A 70 -16.03 -2.95 -23.18
CA PRO A 70 -15.76 -2.52 -21.81
C PRO A 70 -14.29 -2.71 -21.46
N ARG A 71 -13.69 -1.64 -20.90
CA ARG A 71 -12.32 -1.69 -20.37
C ARG A 71 -12.33 -2.30 -18.98
N ILE A 72 -11.52 -3.34 -18.80
CA ILE A 72 -11.35 -3.99 -17.49
C ILE A 72 -10.21 -3.27 -16.74
N ASN A 73 -10.51 -2.80 -15.53
CA ASN A 73 -9.51 -2.26 -14.62
C ASN A 73 -9.34 -3.21 -13.42
N LEU A 74 -8.11 -3.61 -13.14
CA LEU A 74 -7.75 -4.34 -11.93
C LEU A 74 -7.37 -3.32 -10.85
N ALA A 75 -8.29 -3.00 -9.96
CA ALA A 75 -8.06 -2.03 -8.88
C ALA A 75 -7.44 -2.71 -7.66
N TYR A 76 -6.17 -2.45 -7.41
CA TYR A 76 -5.43 -2.98 -6.26
C TYR A 76 -5.53 -2.00 -5.09
N GLY A 77 -6.38 -2.33 -4.10
CA GLY A 77 -6.55 -1.52 -2.90
C GLY A 77 -5.34 -1.57 -1.98
N VAL A 78 -4.83 -0.42 -1.56
CA VAL A 78 -3.69 -0.29 -0.65
C VAL A 78 -4.13 0.22 0.71
N ALA A 79 -3.95 -0.60 1.75
CA ALA A 79 -4.19 -0.22 3.13
C ALA A 79 -2.89 0.00 3.90
N GLY A 80 -2.87 0.98 4.81
CA GLY A 80 -1.74 1.23 5.70
C GLY A 80 -0.60 2.03 5.06
N LEU A 81 -0.84 2.72 3.95
CA LEU A 81 0.19 3.52 3.27
C LEU A 81 0.79 4.58 4.21
N SER A 82 -0.02 5.34 4.92
CA SER A 82 0.45 6.38 5.85
C SER A 82 1.29 5.80 7.00
N ILE A 83 0.97 4.59 7.46
CA ILE A 83 1.74 3.90 8.50
C ILE A 83 3.10 3.48 7.96
N ALA A 84 3.16 2.97 6.73
CA ALA A 84 4.41 2.63 6.08
C ALA A 84 5.30 3.87 5.89
N ILE A 85 4.72 4.99 5.41
CA ILE A 85 5.41 6.27 5.26
C ILE A 85 5.96 6.76 6.60
N ASP A 86 5.12 6.80 7.63
CA ASP A 86 5.50 7.24 8.98
C ASP A 86 6.56 6.36 9.61
N SER A 87 6.46 5.03 9.42
CA SER A 87 7.45 4.07 9.92
C SER A 87 8.81 4.24 9.26
N LEU A 88 8.83 4.39 7.93
CA LEU A 88 10.05 4.66 7.18
C LEU A 88 10.64 6.03 7.52
N SER A 89 9.80 7.04 7.72
CA SER A 89 10.20 8.36 8.19
C SER A 89 10.82 8.30 9.59
N ALA A 90 10.22 7.53 10.51
CA ALA A 90 10.75 7.34 11.85
C ALA A 90 12.14 6.67 11.80
N ILE A 91 12.32 5.63 11.01
CA ILE A 91 13.62 4.95 10.85
C ILE A 91 14.65 5.90 10.25
N LYS A 92 14.28 6.70 9.26
CA LYS A 92 15.20 7.61 8.56
C LYS A 92 15.58 8.85 9.35
N TYR A 93 14.63 9.44 10.09
CA TYR A 93 14.78 10.79 10.63
C TYR A 93 14.63 10.90 12.15
N ALA A 94 14.23 9.84 12.87
CA ALA A 94 13.87 9.94 14.30
C ALA A 94 14.99 10.38 15.25
N LYS A 95 16.25 10.36 14.82
CA LYS A 95 17.38 10.90 15.62
C LYS A 95 17.26 12.42 15.90
N VAL A 96 16.45 13.14 15.12
CA VAL A 96 16.31 14.60 15.23
C VAL A 96 14.89 14.98 15.64
N THR A 97 13.89 14.60 14.87
CA THR A 97 12.48 14.92 15.15
C THR A 97 11.58 13.92 14.40
N ALA A 98 10.57 13.39 15.07
CA ALA A 98 9.59 12.52 14.41
C ALA A 98 8.78 13.31 13.38
N ARG A 99 9.00 13.00 12.11
CA ARG A 99 8.29 13.62 10.99
C ARG A 99 7.14 12.71 10.57
N ARG A 100 5.97 13.29 10.35
CA ARG A 100 4.73 12.55 10.09
C ARG A 100 4.13 12.96 8.76
N PHE A 101 3.56 11.99 8.06
CA PHE A 101 2.76 12.20 6.86
C PHE A 101 1.53 13.05 7.17
N GLY A 102 1.11 13.87 6.20
CA GLY A 102 -0.03 14.77 6.37
C GLY A 102 0.33 16.18 6.87
N ASN A 103 1.61 16.55 6.84
CA ASN A 103 2.09 17.86 7.30
C ASN A 103 2.76 18.68 6.19
N ASN A 104 2.61 18.27 4.94
CA ASN A 104 3.22 18.89 3.76
C ASN A 104 4.75 18.98 3.86
N ASP A 105 5.39 17.97 4.44
CA ASP A 105 6.85 17.83 4.50
C ASP A 105 7.33 16.94 3.35
N ASP A 106 7.96 17.52 2.34
CA ASP A 106 8.43 16.83 1.14
C ASP A 106 9.32 15.62 1.44
N ARG A 107 10.11 15.67 2.52
CA ARG A 107 10.98 14.55 2.94
C ARG A 107 10.20 13.32 3.33
N VAL A 108 8.99 13.49 3.85
CA VAL A 108 8.07 12.40 4.22
C VAL A 108 7.17 12.05 3.05
N ASP A 109 6.61 13.05 2.40
CA ASP A 109 5.65 12.88 1.30
C ASP A 109 6.30 12.10 0.14
N HIS A 110 7.58 12.37 -0.18
CA HIS A 110 8.33 11.64 -1.20
C HIS A 110 8.50 10.14 -0.89
N LEU A 111 8.56 9.74 0.39
CA LEU A 111 8.55 8.30 0.72
C LEU A 111 7.26 7.65 0.25
N GLY A 112 6.12 8.33 0.40
CA GLY A 112 4.83 7.86 -0.10
C GLY A 112 4.79 7.77 -1.63
N VAL A 113 5.29 8.79 -2.30
CA VAL A 113 5.41 8.82 -3.77
C VAL A 113 6.24 7.63 -4.27
N ASP A 114 7.39 7.39 -3.63
CA ASP A 114 8.29 6.29 -4.00
C ASP A 114 7.65 4.92 -3.78
N LEU A 115 6.92 4.72 -2.68
CA LEU A 115 6.23 3.47 -2.39
C LEU A 115 5.10 3.19 -3.40
N VAL A 116 4.27 4.19 -3.67
CA VAL A 116 3.17 4.09 -4.65
C VAL A 116 3.72 3.79 -6.03
N TYR A 117 4.75 4.52 -6.44
CA TYR A 117 5.40 4.29 -7.72
C TYR A 117 5.99 2.89 -7.83
N TYR A 118 6.77 2.47 -6.83
CA TYR A 118 7.39 1.15 -6.84
C TYR A 118 6.36 0.04 -6.95
N PHE A 119 5.30 0.09 -6.14
CA PHE A 119 4.27 -0.95 -6.14
C PHE A 119 3.48 -0.97 -7.46
N SER A 120 3.16 0.20 -8.02
CA SER A 120 2.53 0.31 -9.34
C SER A 120 3.39 -0.32 -10.44
N GLU A 121 4.69 -0.02 -10.46
CA GLU A 121 5.60 -0.60 -11.47
C GLU A 121 5.76 -2.11 -11.31
N GLU A 122 5.78 -2.64 -10.08
CA GLU A 122 5.81 -4.09 -9.87
C GLU A 122 4.54 -4.77 -10.40
N LEU A 123 3.36 -4.19 -10.19
CA LEU A 123 2.10 -4.70 -10.72
C LEU A 123 2.06 -4.68 -12.26
N LYS A 124 2.57 -3.62 -12.88
CA LYS A 124 2.59 -3.49 -14.36
C LYS A 124 3.48 -4.51 -15.07
N LYS A 125 4.45 -5.12 -14.37
CA LYS A 125 5.30 -6.18 -14.91
C LYS A 125 4.61 -7.53 -14.99
N LEU A 126 3.49 -7.71 -14.30
CA LEU A 126 2.84 -8.99 -14.14
C LEU A 126 1.78 -9.24 -15.22
N PRO A 127 1.56 -10.49 -15.62
CA PRO A 127 0.52 -10.83 -16.58
C PRO A 127 -0.85 -10.55 -15.98
N VAL A 128 -1.72 -9.93 -16.76
CA VAL A 128 -3.08 -9.57 -16.34
C VAL A 128 -4.12 -10.37 -17.09
N TYR A 129 -5.29 -10.53 -16.49
CA TYR A 129 -6.43 -11.20 -17.11
C TYR A 129 -6.88 -10.44 -18.37
N LYS A 130 -6.85 -11.11 -19.52
CA LYS A 130 -7.15 -10.51 -20.83
C LYS A 130 -6.31 -9.25 -21.08
N ASN A 131 -6.97 -8.13 -21.40
CA ASN A 131 -6.38 -6.81 -21.65
C ASN A 131 -6.63 -5.83 -20.48
N ALA A 132 -6.79 -6.34 -19.28
CA ALA A 132 -7.06 -5.52 -18.10
C ALA A 132 -5.91 -4.55 -17.79
N ARG A 133 -6.26 -3.41 -17.20
CA ARG A 133 -5.29 -2.40 -16.73
C ARG A 133 -5.07 -2.53 -15.23
N PRO A 134 -3.86 -2.77 -14.74
CA PRO A 134 -3.57 -2.67 -13.32
C PRO A 134 -3.61 -1.19 -12.88
N THR A 135 -4.39 -0.90 -11.85
CA THR A 135 -4.51 0.43 -11.25
C THR A 135 -4.45 0.31 -9.72
N LEU A 136 -3.97 1.33 -9.03
CA LEU A 136 -3.98 1.37 -7.57
C LEU A 136 -5.21 2.11 -7.06
N SER A 137 -5.87 1.56 -6.05
CA SER A 137 -6.90 2.25 -5.27
C SER A 137 -6.31 2.71 -3.94
N LEU A 138 -6.03 4.01 -3.83
CA LEU A 138 -5.36 4.59 -2.66
C LEU A 138 -6.34 5.24 -1.68
N LEU A 139 -7.49 5.68 -2.14
CA LEU A 139 -8.39 6.54 -1.36
C LEU A 139 -9.53 5.81 -0.66
N THR A 140 -9.91 4.63 -1.13
CA THR A 140 -11.13 3.95 -0.68
C THR A 140 -10.86 2.58 -0.05
N ILE A 141 -10.28 2.56 1.14
CA ILE A 141 -10.14 1.33 1.92
C ILE A 141 -10.98 1.45 3.19
N THR A 142 -12.00 0.60 3.32
CA THR A 142 -12.92 0.57 4.45
C THR A 142 -12.56 -0.46 5.53
N SER A 143 -11.65 -1.39 5.24
CA SER A 143 -11.26 -2.47 6.18
C SER A 143 -10.09 -2.08 7.10
N ASN A 144 -9.84 -0.80 7.28
CA ASN A 144 -8.73 -0.25 8.06
C ASN A 144 -8.69 -0.73 9.52
N VAL A 145 -9.85 -0.91 10.15
CA VAL A 145 -9.96 -1.43 11.52
C VAL A 145 -9.51 -2.90 11.58
N MET A 146 -9.98 -3.72 10.65
CA MET A 146 -9.63 -5.15 10.58
C MET A 146 -8.13 -5.34 10.33
N TYR A 147 -7.55 -4.59 9.41
CA TYR A 147 -6.11 -4.64 9.13
C TYR A 147 -5.29 -4.19 10.34
N GLY A 148 -5.71 -3.12 11.02
CA GLY A 148 -5.05 -2.65 12.24
C GLY A 148 -5.03 -3.72 13.34
N LYS A 149 -6.16 -4.40 13.58
CA LYS A 149 -6.25 -5.49 14.57
C LYS A 149 -5.27 -6.62 14.32
N LYS A 150 -4.98 -6.92 13.05
CA LYS A 150 -4.09 -8.03 12.64
C LYS A 150 -2.61 -7.61 12.53
N THR A 151 -2.30 -6.34 12.72
CA THR A 151 -0.93 -5.82 12.53
C THR A 151 -0.28 -5.53 13.89
N GLY A 152 0.97 -5.99 14.05
CA GLY A 152 1.82 -5.72 15.22
C GLY A 152 2.10 -4.23 15.41
N ALA A 153 2.86 -3.88 16.44
CA ALA A 153 3.35 -2.52 16.63
C ALA A 153 4.27 -2.11 15.47
N THR A 154 4.28 -0.82 15.16
CA THR A 154 5.05 -0.30 14.02
C THR A 154 6.05 0.79 14.45
N PRO A 155 7.18 0.96 13.73
CA PRO A 155 8.26 1.88 14.13
C PRO A 155 7.84 3.33 14.32
N ASP A 156 6.72 3.73 13.72
CA ASP A 156 6.10 5.04 13.88
C ASP A 156 5.43 5.27 15.25
N GLY A 157 5.44 4.26 16.13
CA GLY A 157 4.83 4.30 17.45
C GLY A 157 3.35 3.90 17.49
N ARG A 158 2.80 3.34 16.42
CA ARG A 158 1.46 2.73 16.45
C ARG A 158 1.51 1.43 17.26
N ALA A 159 0.68 1.32 18.28
CA ALA A 159 0.57 0.10 19.09
C ALA A 159 -0.10 -1.04 18.30
N LYS A 160 0.20 -2.29 18.68
CA LYS A 160 -0.45 -3.49 18.13
C LYS A 160 -1.96 -3.36 18.24
N GLY A 161 -2.66 -3.68 17.16
CA GLY A 161 -4.12 -3.70 17.12
C GLY A 161 -4.80 -2.36 16.86
N VAL A 162 -4.09 -1.24 16.92
CA VAL A 162 -4.67 0.08 16.60
C VAL A 162 -5.06 0.15 15.12
N ALA A 163 -6.25 0.68 14.84
CA ALA A 163 -6.77 0.82 13.49
C ALA A 163 -5.83 1.62 12.57
N PHE A 164 -5.81 1.28 11.29
CA PHE A 164 -5.17 2.09 10.25
C PHE A 164 -6.00 3.32 9.94
N ALA A 165 -5.37 4.35 9.37
CA ALA A 165 -6.12 5.42 8.73
C ALA A 165 -6.86 4.89 7.50
N PRO A 166 -8.04 5.43 7.16
CA PRO A 166 -8.76 5.08 5.94
C PRO A 166 -8.00 5.52 4.71
N GLY A 167 -7.78 4.62 3.75
CA GLY A 167 -7.11 4.92 2.49
C GLY A 167 -5.73 5.54 2.68
N ALA A 168 -5.47 6.61 1.94
CA ALA A 168 -4.21 7.36 1.98
C ALA A 168 -4.19 8.49 3.03
N ASN A 169 -5.19 8.55 3.91
CA ASN A 169 -5.24 9.61 4.94
C ASN A 169 -4.09 9.47 5.94
N PRO A 170 -3.60 10.58 6.50
CA PRO A 170 -2.71 10.55 7.65
C PRO A 170 -3.33 9.81 8.83
N MET A 171 -2.51 9.21 9.67
CA MET A 171 -2.98 8.61 10.92
C MET A 171 -3.55 9.68 11.85
N HIS A 172 -4.65 9.34 12.51
CA HIS A 172 -5.36 10.26 13.39
C HIS A 172 -4.44 10.99 14.39
N GLY A 173 -4.55 12.31 14.43
CA GLY A 173 -3.79 13.19 15.33
C GLY A 173 -2.32 13.42 14.91
N ARG A 174 -1.90 13.00 13.70
CA ARG A 174 -0.54 13.19 13.21
C ARG A 174 -0.39 14.37 12.26
N ASP A 175 -1.45 14.80 11.62
CA ASP A 175 -1.57 15.94 10.71
C ASP A 175 -1.81 17.23 11.52
N LYS A 176 -0.74 17.81 12.04
CA LYS A 176 -0.81 18.96 12.97
C LYS A 176 -0.77 20.32 12.27
N ASN A 177 -0.43 20.36 10.99
CA ASN A 177 -0.26 21.61 10.23
C ASN A 177 -1.55 22.06 9.52
N GLY A 178 -2.71 21.52 9.93
CA GLY A 178 -4.02 21.90 9.42
C GLY A 178 -4.43 21.18 8.13
N ALA A 179 -5.68 21.36 7.75
CA ALA A 179 -6.32 20.62 6.65
C ALA A 179 -5.62 20.80 5.30
N ILE A 180 -5.15 22.02 4.98
CA ILE A 180 -4.46 22.28 3.71
C ILE A 180 -3.19 21.46 3.62
N ALA A 181 -2.38 21.38 4.69
CA ALA A 181 -1.16 20.60 4.70
C ALA A 181 -1.45 19.09 4.58
N SER A 182 -2.50 18.61 5.27
CA SER A 182 -2.95 17.22 5.20
C SER A 182 -3.36 16.84 3.78
N LEU A 183 -4.21 17.62 3.15
CA LEU A 183 -4.66 17.42 1.77
C LEU A 183 -3.51 17.54 0.77
N SER A 184 -2.58 18.48 0.98
CA SER A 184 -1.41 18.65 0.12
C SER A 184 -0.50 17.43 0.14
N SER A 185 -0.25 16.82 1.31
CA SER A 185 0.53 15.57 1.41
C SER A 185 -0.14 14.45 0.63
N VAL A 186 -1.47 14.28 0.79
CA VAL A 186 -2.24 13.28 0.06
C VAL A 186 -2.22 13.54 -1.43
N ALA A 187 -2.40 14.80 -1.86
CA ALA A 187 -2.42 15.18 -3.27
C ALA A 187 -1.09 14.95 -4.02
N LYS A 188 0.04 14.91 -3.30
CA LYS A 188 1.36 14.58 -3.89
C LYS A 188 1.51 13.12 -4.30
N LEU A 189 0.71 12.21 -3.75
CA LEU A 189 0.74 10.81 -4.16
C LEU A 189 0.40 10.69 -5.64
N ARG A 190 1.03 9.72 -6.32
CA ARG A 190 0.94 9.60 -7.78
C ARG A 190 -0.40 8.99 -8.21
N TYR A 191 -1.42 9.83 -8.37
CA TYR A 191 -2.75 9.42 -8.85
C TYR A 191 -2.82 9.16 -10.35
N ARG A 192 -1.79 9.50 -11.10
CA ARG A 192 -1.72 9.24 -12.56
C ARG A 192 -1.83 7.75 -12.90
N ASP A 193 -1.40 6.88 -11.97
CA ASP A 193 -1.43 5.43 -12.08
C ASP A 193 -2.45 4.78 -11.13
N SER A 194 -3.31 5.58 -10.48
CA SER A 194 -4.34 5.16 -9.54
C SER A 194 -5.70 5.70 -9.93
N GLN A 195 -6.75 5.04 -9.46
CA GLN A 195 -8.14 5.50 -9.53
C GLN A 195 -8.59 5.97 -8.16
#